data_0afd95eb35e60a91f7c58892c5bbe3f8
#
_entry.id   0afd95eb35e60a91f7c58892c5bbe3f8
#
_cell.length_a   1.000
_cell.length_b   1.000
_cell.length_c   1.000
_cell.angle_alpha   90.00
_cell.angle_beta   90.00
_cell.angle_gamma   90.00
#
_symmetry.space_group_name_H-M   'P 1'
#
loop_
_entity.id
_entity.type
_entity.pdbx_description
1 polymer ?
#
loop_
_entity_poly.entity_id
_entity_poly.type
_entity_poly.pdbx_seq_one_letter_code
_entity_poly.pdbx_strand_id
1 'polypeptide(L)'
;MTSRARVRDRLAQAAGAAMVSWRIEGDHDALGRPALTLTVQGNLPLECQRCLQPFDTAIEQRSELLLARDEAELAKLDAEEREVLLASAPLDAMTLIEDELLLSLPFAPMHPEAQCPAPAQAAESGGESERNTPSPFARLAALKKRSGGTSKE
;
A
#
# COMPACT_ATOMS: atom_id res chain seq x y z
N MET A 1 10.89 18.04 -12.82
CA MET A 1 10.08 16.80 -12.91
C MET A 1 8.70 17.09 -12.33
N THR A 2 7.67 16.95 -13.11
CA THR A 2 6.29 17.12 -12.64
C THR A 2 6.02 16.01 -11.63
N SER A 3 5.90 16.37 -10.35
CA SER A 3 5.59 15.41 -9.30
C SER A 3 4.26 14.73 -9.63
N ARG A 4 4.30 13.43 -9.91
CA ARG A 4 3.11 12.64 -10.22
C ARG A 4 2.16 12.67 -9.02
N ALA A 5 0.90 13.09 -9.25
CA ALA A 5 -0.05 13.39 -8.19
C ALA A 5 -0.35 12.16 -7.29
N ARG A 6 -0.47 10.98 -7.91
CA ARG A 6 -0.84 9.73 -7.20
C ARG A 6 0.18 9.31 -6.13
N VAL A 7 1.47 9.41 -6.42
CA VAL A 7 2.53 9.12 -5.44
C VAL A 7 2.57 10.21 -4.38
N ARG A 8 2.51 11.49 -4.79
CA ARG A 8 2.55 12.62 -3.87
C ARG A 8 1.46 12.54 -2.79
N ASP A 9 0.28 12.09 -3.14
CA ASP A 9 -0.85 11.97 -2.21
C ASP A 9 -0.63 10.89 -1.13
N ARG A 10 0.36 10.01 -1.32
CA ARG A 10 0.75 8.96 -0.35
C ARG A 10 1.93 9.37 0.52
N LEU A 11 2.64 10.44 0.16
CA LEU A 11 3.78 10.92 0.94
C LEU A 11 3.32 11.81 2.10
N ALA A 12 4.02 11.73 3.22
CA ALA A 12 3.79 12.63 4.35
C ALA A 12 4.08 14.08 3.93
N GLN A 13 3.11 14.97 4.13
CA GLN A 13 3.20 16.37 3.70
C GLN A 13 4.32 17.18 4.38
N ALA A 14 4.77 16.75 5.54
CA ALA A 14 5.78 17.43 6.36
C ALA A 14 7.21 16.93 6.13
N ALA A 15 7.42 15.99 5.22
CA ALA A 15 8.71 15.34 5.05
C ALA A 15 9.47 15.91 3.86
N GLY A 16 10.80 15.76 3.90
CA GLY A 16 11.73 16.25 2.89
C GLY A 16 11.49 15.66 1.48
N ALA A 17 12.37 15.99 0.56
CA ALA A 17 12.25 15.53 -0.82
C ALA A 17 12.39 14.00 -0.90
N ALA A 18 11.37 13.32 -1.41
CA ALA A 18 11.45 11.92 -1.78
C ALA A 18 12.46 11.76 -2.93
N MET A 19 13.43 10.88 -2.75
CA MET A 19 14.40 10.54 -3.78
C MET A 19 14.26 9.07 -4.16
N VAL A 20 13.95 8.84 -5.43
CA VAL A 20 13.79 7.50 -6.00
C VAL A 20 14.66 7.38 -7.23
N SER A 21 15.48 6.35 -7.29
CA SER A 21 16.19 5.90 -8.49
C SER A 21 15.43 4.73 -9.11
N TRP A 22 15.45 4.65 -10.42
CA TRP A 22 14.76 3.59 -11.14
C TRP A 22 15.52 3.17 -12.38
N ARG A 23 15.23 1.94 -12.83
CA ARG A 23 15.78 1.36 -14.06
C ARG A 23 14.70 0.52 -14.72
N ILE A 24 14.63 0.59 -16.05
CA ILE A 24 13.81 -0.29 -16.88
C ILE A 24 14.75 -0.94 -17.91
N GLU A 25 14.73 -2.26 -17.98
CA GLU A 25 15.55 -3.06 -18.89
C GLU A 25 14.64 -3.99 -19.69
N GLY A 26 14.76 -3.95 -21.01
CA GLY A 26 14.09 -4.88 -21.90
C GLY A 26 14.89 -6.18 -22.01
N ASP A 27 14.21 -7.32 -21.84
CA ASP A 27 14.80 -8.65 -21.90
C ASP A 27 13.75 -9.68 -22.37
N HIS A 28 14.06 -10.94 -22.22
CA HIS A 28 13.16 -12.05 -22.45
C HIS A 28 13.12 -12.93 -21.19
N ASP A 29 11.95 -13.46 -20.88
CA ASP A 29 11.82 -14.43 -19.80
C ASP A 29 12.48 -15.78 -20.16
N ALA A 30 12.44 -16.72 -19.23
CA ALA A 30 13.03 -18.06 -19.41
C ALA A 30 12.42 -18.86 -20.58
N LEU A 31 11.26 -18.46 -21.08
CA LEU A 31 10.58 -19.08 -22.22
C LEU A 31 10.80 -18.30 -23.52
N GLY A 32 11.64 -17.25 -23.51
CA GLY A 32 11.93 -16.41 -24.66
C GLY A 32 10.81 -15.40 -25.01
N ARG A 33 9.91 -15.11 -24.09
CA ARG A 33 8.84 -14.13 -24.27
C ARG A 33 9.37 -12.73 -23.92
N PRO A 34 9.01 -11.68 -24.68
CA PRO A 34 9.48 -10.33 -24.38
C PRO A 34 9.01 -9.87 -23.01
N ALA A 35 9.92 -9.29 -22.24
CA ALA A 35 9.69 -8.85 -20.87
C ALA A 35 10.39 -7.52 -20.57
N LEU A 36 9.92 -6.81 -19.56
CA LEU A 36 10.58 -5.66 -18.94
C LEU A 36 10.91 -6.00 -17.49
N THR A 37 12.15 -5.74 -17.10
CA THR A 37 12.52 -5.71 -15.67
C THR A 37 12.52 -4.27 -15.20
N LEU A 38 11.69 -3.99 -14.20
CA LEU A 38 11.64 -2.72 -13.50
C LEU A 38 12.35 -2.84 -12.16
N THR A 39 13.21 -1.89 -11.85
CA THR A 39 13.84 -1.78 -10.54
C THR A 39 13.60 -0.38 -10.00
N VAL A 40 13.09 -0.28 -8.78
CA VAL A 40 12.81 0.98 -8.09
C VAL A 40 13.43 0.93 -6.71
N GLN A 41 14.23 1.93 -6.35
CA GLN A 41 14.93 2.01 -5.06
C GLN A 41 14.91 3.45 -4.54
N GLY A 42 14.73 3.62 -3.24
CA GLY A 42 14.79 4.95 -2.64
C GLY A 42 14.28 4.99 -1.22
N ASN A 43 14.18 6.20 -0.69
CA ASN A 43 13.58 6.46 0.60
C ASN A 43 12.38 7.40 0.41
N LEU A 44 11.26 7.01 0.98
CA LEU A 44 10.02 7.75 0.90
C LEU A 44 9.54 8.14 2.30
N PRO A 45 9.22 9.41 2.50
CA PRO A 45 8.59 9.86 3.73
C PRO A 45 7.11 9.42 3.75
N LEU A 46 6.78 8.48 4.63
CA LEU A 46 5.42 8.00 4.85
C LEU A 46 4.92 8.42 6.22
N GLU A 47 3.60 8.41 6.40
CA GLU A 47 2.97 8.66 7.70
C GLU A 47 2.73 7.34 8.42
N CYS A 48 3.22 7.23 9.65
CA CYS A 48 3.00 6.05 10.48
C CYS A 48 1.52 5.93 10.86
N GLN A 49 0.89 4.80 10.54
CA GLN A 49 -0.54 4.57 10.83
C GLN A 49 -0.84 4.34 12.31
N ARG A 50 0.17 4.30 13.18
CA ARG A 50 0.00 4.15 14.63
C ARG A 50 0.12 5.46 15.39
N CYS A 51 1.10 6.31 15.06
CA CYS A 51 1.38 7.55 15.80
C CYS A 51 1.18 8.82 14.96
N LEU A 52 0.86 8.67 13.66
CA LEU A 52 0.62 9.75 12.70
C LEU A 52 1.83 10.69 12.49
N GLN A 53 3.03 10.23 12.88
CA GLN A 53 4.25 10.97 12.63
C GLN A 53 4.91 10.51 11.32
N PRO A 54 5.54 11.42 10.56
CA PRO A 54 6.28 11.06 9.37
C PRO A 54 7.53 10.26 9.72
N PHE A 55 7.90 9.32 8.85
CA PHE A 55 9.15 8.58 8.94
C PHE A 55 9.62 8.15 7.56
N ASP A 56 10.92 7.97 7.39
CA ASP A 56 11.50 7.51 6.14
C ASP A 56 11.39 5.99 6.02
N THR A 57 10.85 5.54 4.90
CA THR A 57 10.71 4.13 4.55
C THR A 57 11.59 3.81 3.35
N ALA A 58 12.49 2.86 3.50
CA ALA A 58 13.28 2.35 2.38
C ALA A 58 12.38 1.49 1.49
N ILE A 59 12.45 1.75 0.18
CA ILE A 59 11.78 0.99 -0.86
C ILE A 59 12.84 0.35 -1.74
N GLU A 60 12.72 -0.94 -1.95
CA GLU A 60 13.51 -1.71 -2.91
C GLU A 60 12.57 -2.72 -3.57
N GLN A 61 12.27 -2.49 -4.83
CA GLN A 61 11.34 -3.33 -5.61
C GLN A 61 11.96 -3.70 -6.95
N ARG A 62 11.78 -4.95 -7.34
CA ARG A 62 12.13 -5.46 -8.66
C ARG A 62 10.99 -6.32 -9.17
N SER A 63 10.46 -5.96 -10.33
CA SER A 63 9.34 -6.64 -10.98
C SER A 63 9.69 -7.00 -12.41
N GLU A 64 9.12 -8.10 -12.87
CA GLU A 64 9.22 -8.56 -14.26
C GLU A 64 7.83 -8.54 -14.88
N LEU A 65 7.67 -7.74 -15.92
CA LEU A 65 6.42 -7.56 -16.65
C LEU A 65 6.54 -8.21 -18.04
N LEU A 66 5.70 -9.18 -18.34
CA LEU A 66 5.61 -9.75 -19.67
C LEU A 66 4.91 -8.79 -20.62
N LEU A 67 5.30 -8.78 -21.89
CA LEU A 67 4.72 -7.93 -22.89
C LEU A 67 3.81 -8.75 -23.82
N ALA A 68 2.52 -8.49 -23.78
CA ALA A 68 1.53 -9.08 -24.69
C ALA A 68 1.36 -8.20 -25.93
N ARG A 69 1.31 -8.80 -27.10
CA ARG A 69 1.11 -8.10 -28.39
C ARG A 69 -0.33 -7.68 -28.63
N ASP A 70 -1.26 -8.45 -28.07
CA ASP A 70 -2.69 -8.25 -28.23
C ASP A 70 -3.46 -8.73 -26.98
N GLU A 71 -4.76 -8.42 -26.94
CA GLU A 71 -5.67 -8.76 -25.84
C GLU A 71 -5.82 -10.28 -25.64
N ALA A 72 -5.70 -11.09 -26.69
CA ALA A 72 -5.83 -12.53 -26.56
C ALA A 72 -4.58 -13.13 -25.88
N GLU A 73 -3.41 -12.63 -26.20
CA GLU A 73 -2.16 -13.00 -25.53
C GLU A 73 -2.13 -12.49 -24.09
N LEU A 74 -2.60 -11.26 -23.84
CA LEU A 74 -2.73 -10.70 -22.51
C LEU A 74 -3.60 -11.61 -21.63
N ALA A 75 -4.81 -11.94 -22.06
CA ALA A 75 -5.71 -12.79 -21.28
C ALA A 75 -5.13 -14.18 -21.01
N LYS A 76 -4.33 -14.72 -21.94
CA LYS A 76 -3.65 -16.01 -21.76
C LYS A 76 -2.55 -15.93 -20.71
N LEU A 77 -1.71 -14.91 -20.75
CA LEU A 77 -0.59 -14.73 -19.82
C LEU A 77 -1.08 -14.34 -18.42
N ASP A 78 -2.14 -13.55 -18.33
CA ASP A 78 -2.79 -13.18 -17.06
C ASP A 78 -3.37 -14.42 -16.35
N ALA A 79 -3.92 -15.38 -17.11
CA ALA A 79 -4.39 -16.66 -16.58
C ALA A 79 -3.25 -17.53 -16.01
N GLU A 80 -1.99 -17.26 -16.33
CA GLU A 80 -0.79 -17.89 -15.77
C GLU A 80 -0.31 -17.19 -14.47
N GLU A 81 -1.10 -16.25 -13.92
CA GLU A 81 -0.76 -15.44 -12.74
C GLU A 81 0.56 -14.65 -12.91
N ARG A 82 0.81 -14.18 -14.13
CA ARG A 82 1.99 -13.37 -14.46
C ARG A 82 1.58 -11.91 -14.59
N GLU A 83 2.47 -11.02 -14.17
CA GLU A 83 2.30 -9.59 -14.43
C GLU A 83 2.50 -9.31 -15.91
N VAL A 84 1.48 -8.78 -16.58
CA VAL A 84 1.45 -8.61 -18.04
C VAL A 84 1.03 -7.21 -18.43
N LEU A 85 1.70 -6.65 -19.43
CA LEU A 85 1.34 -5.39 -20.05
C LEU A 85 0.97 -5.59 -21.52
N LEU A 86 -0.06 -4.90 -21.98
CA LEU A 86 -0.39 -4.81 -23.40
C LEU A 86 0.57 -3.83 -24.09
N ALA A 87 1.41 -4.34 -24.98
CA ALA A 87 2.43 -3.56 -25.70
C ALA A 87 1.97 -3.13 -27.11
N SER A 88 0.66 -2.93 -27.31
CA SER A 88 0.09 -2.51 -28.61
C SER A 88 0.33 -1.02 -28.93
N ALA A 89 0.78 -0.23 -27.95
CA ALA A 89 1.09 1.19 -28.08
C ALA A 89 2.40 1.51 -27.35
N PRO A 90 3.01 2.68 -27.59
CA PRO A 90 4.17 3.12 -26.82
C PRO A 90 3.87 3.16 -25.33
N LEU A 91 4.72 2.51 -24.53
CA LEU A 91 4.61 2.50 -23.08
C LEU A 91 5.22 3.78 -22.48
N ASP A 92 4.50 4.41 -21.55
CA ASP A 92 5.04 5.54 -20.78
C ASP A 92 5.84 5.01 -19.58
N ALA A 93 7.16 5.04 -19.70
CA ALA A 93 8.08 4.60 -18.65
C ALA A 93 7.80 5.24 -17.28
N MET A 94 7.41 6.51 -17.26
CA MET A 94 7.13 7.19 -15.98
C MET A 94 5.83 6.74 -15.35
N THR A 95 4.85 6.33 -16.14
CA THR A 95 3.62 5.72 -15.62
C THR A 95 3.90 4.36 -15.04
N LEU A 96 4.69 3.52 -15.70
CA LEU A 96 5.10 2.21 -15.19
C LEU A 96 5.84 2.33 -13.85
N ILE A 97 6.79 3.25 -13.74
CA ILE A 97 7.53 3.49 -12.49
C ILE A 97 6.61 4.01 -11.38
N GLU A 98 5.66 4.87 -11.71
CA GLU A 98 4.69 5.36 -10.74
C GLU A 98 3.79 4.24 -10.22
N ASP A 99 3.31 3.37 -11.10
CA ASP A 99 2.48 2.22 -10.74
C ASP A 99 3.27 1.24 -9.86
N GLU A 100 4.50 0.89 -10.24
CA GLU A 100 5.38 0.03 -9.48
C GLU A 100 5.70 0.60 -8.09
N LEU A 101 5.97 1.89 -8.02
CA LEU A 101 6.23 2.56 -6.76
C LEU A 101 5.00 2.50 -5.83
N LEU A 102 3.80 2.72 -6.37
CA LEU A 102 2.56 2.64 -5.60
C LEU A 102 2.29 1.23 -5.07
N LEU A 103 2.58 0.20 -5.88
CA LEU A 103 2.43 -1.20 -5.49
C LEU A 103 3.45 -1.62 -4.42
N SER A 104 4.64 -1.02 -4.42
CA SER A 104 5.69 -1.30 -3.42
C SER A 104 5.43 -0.68 -2.05
N LEU A 105 4.50 0.29 -1.96
CA LEU A 105 4.20 0.95 -0.69
C LEU A 105 3.44 -0.01 0.26
N PRO A 106 3.84 -0.08 1.54
CA PRO A 106 3.09 -0.84 2.53
C PRO A 106 1.69 -0.26 2.69
N PHE A 107 0.68 -1.14 2.81
CA PHE A 107 -0.71 -0.73 3.03
C PHE A 107 -0.87 0.08 4.32
N ALA A 108 -0.19 -0.31 5.40
CA ALA A 108 -0.20 0.37 6.68
C ALA A 108 1.26 0.58 7.16
N PRO A 109 1.94 1.63 6.67
CA PRO A 109 3.30 1.92 7.09
C PRO A 109 3.35 2.23 8.59
N MET A 110 4.34 1.65 9.28
CA MET A 110 4.55 1.87 10.71
C MET A 110 6.03 1.95 11.04
N HIS A 111 6.40 2.81 11.98
CA HIS A 111 7.73 2.77 12.57
C HIS A 111 8.03 1.37 13.15
N PRO A 112 9.29 0.94 13.20
CA PRO A 112 9.70 -0.13 14.09
C PRO A 112 9.21 0.15 15.51
N GLU A 113 8.75 -0.87 16.23
CA GLU A 113 8.04 -0.70 17.51
C GLU A 113 8.85 0.10 18.54
N ALA A 114 10.17 -0.11 18.59
CA ALA A 114 11.08 0.61 19.47
C ALA A 114 11.24 2.11 19.15
N GLN A 115 10.89 2.53 17.95
CA GLN A 115 11.06 3.91 17.47
C GLN A 115 9.73 4.67 17.36
N CYS A 116 8.62 3.96 17.48
CA CYS A 116 7.32 4.60 17.41
C CYS A 116 7.01 5.28 18.75
N PRO A 117 6.88 6.61 18.80
CA PRO A 117 6.41 7.27 20.01
C PRO A 117 5.07 6.66 20.39
N ALA A 118 4.89 6.42 21.69
CA ALA A 118 3.59 5.97 22.19
C ALA A 118 2.51 6.91 21.62
N PRO A 119 1.37 6.38 21.15
CA PRO A 119 0.30 7.24 20.70
C PRO A 119 0.08 8.27 21.80
N ALA A 120 0.13 9.55 21.43
CA ALA A 120 -0.19 10.61 22.38
C ALA A 120 -1.51 10.16 22.99
N GLN A 121 -1.47 9.81 24.29
CA GLN A 121 -2.67 9.42 25.01
C GLN A 121 -3.66 10.50 24.62
N ALA A 122 -4.75 10.09 23.96
CA ALA A 122 -5.81 11.03 23.68
C ALA A 122 -6.04 11.70 25.02
N ALA A 123 -5.63 12.96 25.09
CA ALA A 123 -5.70 13.72 26.34
C ALA A 123 -7.08 13.40 26.83
N GLU A 124 -7.14 12.72 27.97
CA GLU A 124 -8.41 12.46 28.61
C GLU A 124 -9.04 13.84 28.72
N SER A 125 -9.85 14.17 27.72
CA SER A 125 -10.79 15.24 27.88
C SER A 125 -11.74 14.74 28.94
N GLY A 126 -11.25 14.79 30.15
CA GLY A 126 -12.02 14.65 31.39
C GLY A 126 -13.01 15.81 31.47
N GLY A 127 -13.90 15.85 30.51
CA GLY A 127 -15.18 16.49 30.62
C GLY A 127 -16.06 15.50 31.37
N GLU A 128 -16.09 15.62 32.68
CA GLU A 128 -17.26 15.23 33.44
C GLU A 128 -18.45 16.04 32.93
N SER A 129 -19.03 15.59 31.86
CA SER A 129 -20.30 16.11 31.34
C SER A 129 -21.13 14.93 30.87
N GLU A 130 -22.08 14.57 31.73
CA GLU A 130 -23.33 13.88 31.39
C GLU A 130 -23.25 12.64 30.50
N ARG A 131 -22.60 11.58 31.00
CA ARG A 131 -22.74 10.23 30.40
C ARG A 131 -24.02 9.55 30.88
N ASN A 132 -25.16 10.16 30.60
CA ASN A 132 -26.45 9.46 30.80
C ASN A 132 -27.10 9.07 29.48
N THR A 133 -26.39 9.14 28.36
CA THR A 133 -26.84 8.57 27.10
C THR A 133 -26.36 7.13 27.01
N PRO A 134 -27.27 6.14 26.93
CA PRO A 134 -26.87 4.75 26.82
C PRO A 134 -26.05 4.58 25.53
N SER A 135 -24.87 3.95 25.65
CA SER A 135 -24.00 3.68 24.53
C SER A 135 -24.78 3.05 23.38
N PRO A 136 -24.59 3.50 22.11
CA PRO A 136 -25.22 2.86 20.95
C PRO A 136 -24.97 1.35 20.89
N PHE A 137 -23.88 0.89 21.51
CA PHE A 137 -23.49 -0.52 21.59
C PHE A 137 -24.07 -1.27 22.79
N ALA A 138 -24.80 -0.61 23.71
CA ALA A 138 -25.40 -1.27 24.87
C ALA A 138 -26.33 -2.44 24.48
N ARG A 139 -26.96 -2.34 23.29
CA ARG A 139 -27.82 -3.40 22.75
C ARG A 139 -27.07 -4.70 22.41
N LEU A 140 -25.74 -4.64 22.15
CA LEU A 140 -24.92 -5.82 21.87
C LEU A 140 -24.73 -6.69 23.12
N ALA A 141 -24.79 -6.11 24.33
CA ALA A 141 -24.74 -6.88 25.58
C ALA A 141 -25.89 -7.88 25.69
N ALA A 142 -27.06 -7.56 25.14
CA ALA A 142 -28.22 -8.47 25.11
C ALA A 142 -27.98 -9.68 24.15
N LEU A 143 -27.25 -9.49 23.07
CA LEU A 143 -26.91 -10.56 22.13
C LEU A 143 -25.90 -11.53 22.74
N LYS A 144 -24.93 -11.03 23.52
CA LYS A 144 -23.94 -11.88 24.21
C LYS A 144 -24.58 -12.83 25.21
N LYS A 145 -25.67 -12.43 25.87
CA LYS A 145 -26.42 -13.30 26.82
C LYS A 145 -27.22 -14.41 26.13
N ARG A 146 -27.60 -14.21 24.83
CA ARG A 146 -28.37 -15.21 24.07
C ARG A 146 -27.49 -16.32 23.47
N SER A 147 -26.21 -16.07 23.22
CA SER A 147 -25.27 -17.06 22.68
C SER A 147 -24.61 -17.97 23.73
N GLY A 148 -24.80 -17.69 25.02
CA GLY A 148 -24.25 -18.48 26.15
C GLY A 148 -25.14 -19.60 26.70
N GLY A 149 -26.28 -19.89 26.08
CA GLY A 149 -27.29 -20.81 26.59
C GLY A 149 -27.60 -22.00 25.71
N THR A 150 -26.60 -22.74 25.18
CA THR A 150 -26.88 -24.07 24.60
C THR A 150 -25.63 -24.94 24.75
N SER A 151 -25.46 -25.53 25.92
CA SER A 151 -24.65 -26.74 26.05
C SER A 151 -25.06 -27.44 27.34
N LYS A 152 -26.05 -28.31 27.27
CA LYS A 152 -26.18 -29.54 28.12
C LYS A 152 -27.47 -30.25 27.70
N GLU A 153 -27.36 -31.26 26.93
CA GLU A 153 -27.78 -32.65 27.15
C GLU A 153 -27.27 -33.51 26.01
#